data_eab67132899b9ff463ab4e7b4e5d3920
#
_entry.id   eab67132899b9ff463ab4e7b4e5d3920
#
_cell.length_a   1.000
_cell.length_b   1.000
_cell.length_c   1.000
_cell.angle_alpha   90.00
_cell.angle_beta   90.00
_cell.angle_gamma   90.00
#
_symmetry.space_group_name_H-M   'P 1'
#
loop_
_entity.id
_entity.type
_entity.pdbx_description
1 polymer ?
#
loop_
_entity_poly.entity_id
_entity_poly.type
_entity_poly.pdbx_seq_one_letter_code
_entity_poly.pdbx_strand_id
1 'polypeptide(L)'
;MGQKNSKGVVSINNAKGRIRLRWRYQANRHSLSLGAYTKSNLIQARIIALKIEQDILVNNFDKTLFKYTGRVETKTTISKSFVNLFEEWVKEYKQMDCEIHTNYNATRNMLRKWNQVSQNKIVKKLNAETFCSTTYNRRLTILKSFVNWLIVQKLWDINPLLSVNNKRNKTIKNPNRTPFSEEEIRRILDAFKLNTACSSHSNCKHSYYYPFIYFIFKTGCRPSEAVGLRVSSVNLENQTITIKEVLARTIKHTSSLHRVRKETKNGKIRSLPLTQDLIDVLKPLIDNKLADDLVFLSPKGKAIDDKNFQARVFSQVLIKLAIPHRVLYACRHTFGSRCIDGGLSPVMTAFLMGNSPEVALKNYTHQMQIPKTLPEI
;
A
#
# COMPACT_ATOMS: atom_id res chain seq x y z
N MET A 1 2.54 -67.45 33.81
CA MET A 1 2.67 -67.46 32.31
C MET A 1 1.64 -66.47 31.74
N GLY A 2 2.05 -65.37 31.17
CA GLY A 2 1.12 -64.38 30.63
C GLY A 2 0.55 -64.86 29.29
N GLN A 3 -0.75 -64.86 29.16
CA GLN A 3 -1.47 -65.15 27.93
C GLN A 3 -0.96 -64.26 26.76
N LYS A 4 -0.49 -64.87 25.67
CA LYS A 4 -0.15 -64.16 24.45
C LYS A 4 -1.43 -63.66 23.79
N ASN A 5 -1.60 -62.36 23.70
CA ASN A 5 -2.73 -61.77 22.96
C ASN A 5 -2.73 -62.21 21.50
N SER A 6 -3.91 -62.53 20.97
CA SER A 6 -4.09 -62.85 19.55
C SER A 6 -3.67 -61.66 18.63
N LYS A 7 -3.32 -61.99 17.37
CA LYS A 7 -2.94 -60.97 16.38
C LYS A 7 -4.08 -59.94 16.22
N GLY A 8 -3.76 -58.64 16.34
CA GLY A 8 -4.71 -57.54 16.11
C GLY A 8 -5.39 -57.01 17.38
N VAL A 9 -5.18 -57.60 18.55
CA VAL A 9 -5.77 -57.13 19.82
C VAL A 9 -4.88 -56.09 20.47
N VAL A 10 -5.48 -54.99 20.89
CA VAL A 10 -4.82 -53.88 21.62
C VAL A 10 -4.87 -54.12 23.13
N SER A 11 -3.73 -54.34 23.77
CA SER A 11 -3.65 -54.51 25.21
C SER A 11 -3.59 -53.15 25.92
N ILE A 12 -4.32 -53.05 27.05
CA ILE A 12 -4.35 -51.85 27.89
C ILE A 12 -3.59 -52.17 29.18
N ASN A 13 -2.48 -51.47 29.43
CA ASN A 13 -1.60 -51.71 30.57
C ASN A 13 -1.43 -50.52 31.43
N ASN A 14 -1.23 -50.72 32.75
CA ASN A 14 -0.76 -49.69 33.66
C ASN A 14 0.76 -49.61 33.62
N ALA A 15 1.30 -48.54 33.11
CA ALA A 15 2.73 -48.30 33.03
C ALA A 15 3.11 -47.14 33.98
N LYS A 16 3.46 -47.47 35.21
CA LYS A 16 3.86 -46.49 36.25
C LYS A 16 2.82 -45.36 36.46
N GLY A 17 1.55 -45.76 36.66
CA GLY A 17 0.45 -44.81 36.90
C GLY A 17 -0.13 -44.14 35.63
N ARG A 18 0.31 -44.54 34.44
CA ARG A 18 -0.22 -44.07 33.15
C ARG A 18 -0.75 -45.22 32.32
N ILE A 19 -1.80 -45.00 31.58
CA ILE A 19 -2.37 -45.95 30.65
C ILE A 19 -1.47 -46.04 29.42
N ARG A 20 -1.11 -47.25 29.05
CA ARG A 20 -0.36 -47.53 27.83
C ARG A 20 -1.08 -48.62 27.02
N LEU A 21 -1.45 -48.29 25.76
CA LEU A 21 -1.94 -49.25 24.78
C LEU A 21 -0.73 -49.88 24.05
N ARG A 22 -0.81 -51.23 23.75
CA ARG A 22 0.22 -51.94 23.00
C ARG A 22 -0.44 -52.92 22.04
N TRP A 23 0.07 -53.01 20.82
CA TRP A 23 -0.38 -53.93 19.79
C TRP A 23 0.73 -54.26 18.78
N ARG A 24 0.41 -55.19 17.88
CA ARG A 24 1.28 -55.51 16.75
C ARG A 24 0.51 -55.31 15.44
N TYR A 25 1.17 -54.67 14.46
CA TYR A 25 0.65 -54.49 13.13
C TYR A 25 1.77 -54.67 12.12
N GLN A 26 1.60 -55.54 11.11
CA GLN A 26 2.61 -55.88 10.08
C GLN A 26 4.00 -56.21 10.69
N ALA A 27 4.02 -57.15 11.65
CA ALA A 27 5.21 -57.57 12.42
C ALA A 27 5.85 -56.50 13.34
N ASN A 28 5.46 -55.24 13.26
CA ASN A 28 5.97 -54.16 14.10
C ASN A 28 5.19 -54.03 15.42
N ARG A 29 5.91 -53.66 16.50
CA ARG A 29 5.30 -53.35 17.78
C ARG A 29 5.00 -51.88 17.85
N HIS A 30 3.74 -51.52 18.20
CA HIS A 30 3.27 -50.15 18.41
C HIS A 30 2.86 -50.00 19.85
N SER A 31 3.00 -48.76 20.37
CA SER A 31 2.47 -48.36 21.71
C SER A 31 2.01 -46.92 21.70
N LEU A 32 0.96 -46.65 22.44
CA LEU A 32 0.40 -45.32 22.64
C LEU A 32 0.23 -45.07 24.15
N SER A 33 0.83 -44.02 24.68
CA SER A 33 0.63 -43.58 26.07
C SER A 33 -0.48 -42.58 26.12
N LEU A 34 -1.46 -42.86 27.03
CA LEU A 34 -2.58 -41.98 27.32
C LEU A 34 -2.43 -41.33 28.71
N GLY A 35 -3.43 -40.65 29.21
CA GLY A 35 -3.42 -39.97 30.49
C GLY A 35 -3.16 -40.87 31.73
N ALA A 36 -3.37 -40.32 32.92
CA ALA A 36 -3.22 -41.04 34.18
C ALA A 36 -4.17 -42.25 34.26
N TYR A 37 -3.79 -43.29 35.01
CA TYR A 37 -4.58 -44.52 35.15
C TYR A 37 -5.75 -44.31 36.09
N THR A 38 -6.83 -43.68 35.58
CA THR A 38 -8.09 -43.42 36.29
C THR A 38 -9.24 -44.18 35.63
N LYS A 39 -10.35 -44.39 36.36
CA LYS A 39 -11.54 -45.06 35.84
C LYS A 39 -12.07 -44.36 34.57
N SER A 40 -12.14 -43.02 34.56
CA SER A 40 -12.58 -42.22 33.44
C SER A 40 -11.67 -42.39 32.19
N ASN A 41 -10.36 -42.28 32.40
CA ASN A 41 -9.40 -42.41 31.31
C ASN A 41 -9.32 -43.86 30.77
N LEU A 42 -9.62 -44.90 31.60
CA LEU A 42 -9.72 -46.28 31.15
C LEU A 42 -10.87 -46.49 30.15
N ILE A 43 -12.02 -45.81 30.36
CA ILE A 43 -13.13 -45.86 29.39
C ILE A 43 -12.70 -45.29 28.05
N GLN A 44 -12.05 -44.13 28.05
CA GLN A 44 -11.53 -43.50 26.82
C GLN A 44 -10.45 -44.40 26.17
N ALA A 45 -9.57 -44.99 26.95
CA ALA A 45 -8.54 -45.90 26.45
C ALA A 45 -9.16 -47.13 25.74
N ARG A 46 -10.26 -47.66 26.24
CA ARG A 46 -11.00 -48.77 25.60
C ARG A 46 -11.60 -48.36 24.27
N ILE A 47 -12.20 -47.18 24.15
CA ILE A 47 -12.75 -46.64 22.91
C ILE A 47 -11.62 -46.47 21.86
N ILE A 48 -10.47 -45.93 22.27
CA ILE A 48 -9.31 -45.78 21.39
C ILE A 48 -8.76 -47.15 20.96
N ALA A 49 -8.68 -48.11 21.87
CA ALA A 49 -8.23 -49.45 21.56
C ALA A 49 -9.11 -50.15 20.50
N LEU A 50 -10.43 -50.08 20.67
CA LEU A 50 -11.41 -50.61 19.71
C LEU A 50 -11.28 -49.92 18.35
N LYS A 51 -11.08 -48.62 18.30
CA LYS A 51 -10.87 -47.88 17.07
C LYS A 51 -9.60 -48.30 16.33
N ILE A 52 -8.51 -48.55 17.07
CA ILE A 52 -7.27 -49.08 16.51
C ILE A 52 -7.49 -50.48 15.96
N GLU A 53 -8.18 -51.37 16.67
CA GLU A 53 -8.49 -52.73 16.25
C GLU A 53 -9.34 -52.75 14.98
N GLN A 54 -10.38 -51.89 14.93
CA GLN A 54 -11.22 -51.75 13.74
C GLN A 54 -10.43 -51.26 12.52
N ASP A 55 -9.58 -50.21 12.70
CA ASP A 55 -8.75 -49.72 11.61
C ASP A 55 -7.73 -50.76 11.11
N ILE A 56 -7.21 -51.61 12.00
CA ILE A 56 -6.34 -52.72 11.65
C ILE A 56 -7.10 -53.75 10.79
N LEU A 57 -8.34 -54.08 11.18
CA LEU A 57 -9.17 -55.04 10.45
C LEU A 57 -9.51 -54.58 9.03
N VAL A 58 -9.76 -53.27 8.83
CA VAL A 58 -10.08 -52.72 7.51
C VAL A 58 -8.85 -52.17 6.75
N ASN A 59 -7.64 -52.51 7.18
CA ASN A 59 -6.36 -52.03 6.62
C ASN A 59 -6.22 -50.52 6.52
N ASN A 60 -6.87 -49.79 7.43
CA ASN A 60 -6.87 -48.32 7.49
C ASN A 60 -6.13 -47.78 8.75
N PHE A 61 -5.19 -48.55 9.27
CA PHE A 61 -4.43 -48.19 10.45
C PHE A 61 -3.49 -47.03 10.18
N ASP A 62 -3.64 -45.97 10.97
CA ASP A 62 -2.75 -44.80 10.92
C ASP A 62 -1.46 -45.04 11.69
N LYS A 63 -0.36 -45.29 10.94
CA LYS A 63 0.99 -45.52 11.49
C LYS A 63 1.53 -44.30 12.27
N THR A 64 1.03 -43.12 12.02
CA THR A 64 1.44 -41.86 12.72
C THR A 64 0.77 -41.71 14.08
N LEU A 65 -0.27 -42.49 14.36
CA LEU A 65 -1.09 -42.49 15.59
C LEU A 65 -1.88 -41.21 15.86
N PHE A 66 -1.84 -40.23 14.95
CA PHE A 66 -2.58 -38.96 15.13
C PHE A 66 -4.08 -39.18 15.22
N LYS A 67 -4.64 -40.07 14.42
CA LYS A 67 -6.06 -40.46 14.42
C LYS A 67 -6.58 -40.94 15.80
N TYR A 68 -5.69 -41.46 16.65
CA TYR A 68 -6.01 -42.06 17.94
C TYR A 68 -5.67 -41.20 19.15
N THR A 69 -4.90 -40.12 18.95
CA THR A 69 -4.43 -39.28 20.05
C THR A 69 -5.35 -38.09 20.34
N GLY A 70 -6.39 -37.86 19.51
CA GLY A 70 -7.20 -36.65 19.57
C GLY A 70 -6.43 -35.36 19.36
N ARG A 71 -5.13 -35.45 19.09
CA ARG A 71 -4.36 -34.32 18.61
C ARG A 71 -4.84 -34.07 17.19
N VAL A 72 -5.60 -33.02 17.00
CA VAL A 72 -5.78 -32.43 15.68
C VAL A 72 -4.38 -32.36 15.08
N GLU A 73 -4.18 -32.89 13.88
CA GLU A 73 -2.96 -32.60 13.12
C GLU A 73 -2.74 -31.09 13.23
N THR A 74 -1.78 -30.67 14.02
CA THR A 74 -1.14 -29.40 13.77
C THR A 74 -0.49 -29.62 12.41
N LYS A 75 -1.27 -29.26 11.36
CA LYS A 75 -0.81 -29.31 9.97
C LYS A 75 0.62 -28.86 9.98
N THR A 76 1.45 -29.70 9.45
CA THR A 76 2.89 -29.61 9.22
C THR A 76 3.39 -28.21 9.48
N THR A 77 4.28 -28.08 10.46
CA THR A 77 5.01 -26.86 10.77
C THR A 77 5.37 -26.19 9.45
N ILE A 78 4.71 -25.09 9.13
CA ILE A 78 4.99 -24.33 7.92
C ILE A 78 6.49 -24.06 7.96
N SER A 79 7.26 -24.76 7.14
CA SER A 79 8.72 -24.60 7.05
C SER A 79 9.08 -23.17 6.58
N LYS A 80 8.12 -22.47 5.98
CA LYS A 80 8.23 -21.08 5.54
C LYS A 80 7.69 -20.15 6.63
N SER A 81 8.43 -19.10 6.96
CA SER A 81 7.95 -18.07 7.88
C SER A 81 6.71 -17.38 7.28
N PHE A 82 5.83 -16.84 8.13
CA PHE A 82 4.64 -16.11 7.70
C PHE A 82 4.98 -14.94 6.76
N VAL A 83 6.15 -14.34 6.94
CA VAL A 83 6.68 -13.28 6.06
C VAL A 83 7.06 -13.84 4.69
N ASN A 84 7.70 -15.01 4.65
CA ASN A 84 8.09 -15.64 3.38
C ASN A 84 6.86 -16.04 2.57
N LEU A 85 5.80 -16.54 3.21
CA LEU A 85 4.51 -16.81 2.56
C LEU A 85 3.87 -15.53 2.01
N PHE A 86 3.99 -14.42 2.74
CA PHE A 86 3.49 -13.14 2.26
C PHE A 86 4.29 -12.64 1.03
N GLU A 87 5.60 -12.76 1.04
CA GLU A 87 6.46 -12.40 -0.09
C GLU A 87 6.17 -13.28 -1.32
N GLU A 88 5.96 -14.57 -1.13
CA GLU A 88 5.54 -15.52 -2.17
C GLU A 88 4.17 -15.13 -2.76
N TRP A 89 3.18 -14.87 -1.91
CA TRP A 89 1.86 -14.42 -2.34
C TRP A 89 1.92 -13.12 -3.16
N VAL A 90 2.73 -12.15 -2.75
CA VAL A 90 2.89 -10.88 -3.49
C VAL A 90 3.55 -11.15 -4.84
N LYS A 91 4.59 -11.99 -4.89
CA LYS A 91 5.33 -12.27 -6.11
C LYS A 91 4.51 -13.10 -7.10
N GLU A 92 3.94 -14.22 -6.65
CA GLU A 92 3.32 -15.21 -7.53
C GLU A 92 1.87 -14.89 -7.83
N TYR A 93 1.08 -14.56 -6.81
CA TYR A 93 -0.36 -14.33 -6.96
C TYR A 93 -0.68 -12.90 -7.38
N LYS A 94 0.03 -11.89 -6.83
CA LYS A 94 -0.16 -10.48 -7.21
C LYS A 94 0.72 -10.04 -8.37
N GLN A 95 1.67 -10.88 -8.81
CA GLN A 95 2.64 -10.57 -9.84
C GLN A 95 3.37 -9.24 -9.59
N MET A 96 3.69 -8.98 -8.33
CA MET A 96 4.28 -7.75 -7.86
C MET A 96 5.52 -8.02 -7.01
N ASP A 97 6.36 -7.00 -6.84
CA ASP A 97 7.54 -7.08 -5.97
C ASP A 97 7.30 -6.23 -4.71
N CYS A 98 7.45 -6.85 -3.54
CA CYS A 98 7.42 -6.17 -2.25
C CYS A 98 8.42 -5.01 -2.15
N GLU A 99 9.55 -5.11 -2.87
CA GLU A 99 10.58 -4.07 -2.87
C GLU A 99 10.17 -2.81 -3.66
N ILE A 100 9.23 -2.95 -4.60
CA ILE A 100 8.81 -1.86 -5.49
C ILE A 100 7.52 -1.20 -4.99
N HIS A 101 6.63 -1.98 -4.35
CA HIS A 101 5.31 -1.52 -3.96
C HIS A 101 5.25 -1.09 -2.48
N THR A 102 5.11 0.22 -2.25
CA THR A 102 5.09 0.84 -0.90
C THR A 102 4.17 0.13 0.09
N ASN A 103 2.97 -0.26 -0.34
CA ASN A 103 2.00 -0.87 0.57
C ASN A 103 2.38 -2.30 0.96
N TYR A 104 2.86 -3.10 0.00
CA TYR A 104 3.31 -4.47 0.29
C TYR A 104 4.61 -4.45 1.10
N ASN A 105 5.56 -3.58 0.75
CA ASN A 105 6.78 -3.38 1.53
C ASN A 105 6.47 -3.03 2.99
N ALA A 106 5.60 -2.05 3.21
CA ALA A 106 5.25 -1.62 4.56
C ALA A 106 4.39 -2.67 5.31
N THR A 107 3.58 -3.50 4.62
CA THR A 107 2.91 -4.65 5.24
C THR A 107 3.92 -5.73 5.61
N ARG A 108 4.83 -6.08 4.72
CA ARG A 108 5.92 -7.01 4.99
C ARG A 108 6.74 -6.59 6.22
N ASN A 109 7.13 -5.31 6.29
CA ASN A 109 7.90 -4.78 7.43
C ASN A 109 7.11 -4.82 8.73
N MET A 110 5.80 -4.63 8.70
CA MET A 110 4.92 -4.84 9.85
C MET A 110 4.91 -6.33 10.25
N LEU A 111 4.74 -7.24 9.29
CA LEU A 111 4.73 -8.68 9.56
C LEU A 111 6.07 -9.20 10.11
N ARG A 112 7.20 -8.62 9.67
CA ARG A 112 8.53 -8.93 10.23
C ARG A 112 8.65 -8.61 11.71
N LYS A 113 7.93 -7.59 12.20
CA LYS A 113 7.85 -7.25 13.63
C LYS A 113 6.93 -8.18 14.42
N TRP A 114 6.05 -8.89 13.74
CA TRP A 114 5.11 -9.80 14.37
C TRP A 114 5.75 -11.18 14.55
N ASN A 115 6.36 -11.44 15.71
CA ASN A 115 6.81 -12.79 16.01
C ASN A 115 5.63 -13.75 16.03
N GLN A 116 5.75 -14.88 15.33
CA GLN A 116 4.79 -15.98 15.27
C GLN A 116 3.33 -15.54 15.08
N VAL A 117 2.91 -15.42 13.82
CA VAL A 117 1.53 -15.11 13.47
C VAL A 117 0.75 -16.42 13.32
N SER A 118 -0.31 -16.56 14.08
CA SER A 118 -1.27 -17.66 13.97
C SER A 118 -2.66 -17.13 13.66
N GLN A 119 -3.51 -18.00 13.12
CA GLN A 119 -4.90 -17.70 12.77
C GLN A 119 -5.65 -17.00 13.93
N ASN A 120 -5.48 -17.46 15.16
CA ASN A 120 -6.16 -16.92 16.35
C ASN A 120 -5.56 -15.61 16.89
N LYS A 121 -4.34 -15.26 16.49
CA LYS A 121 -3.61 -14.10 17.02
C LYS A 121 -3.54 -12.91 16.06
N ILE A 122 -3.82 -13.10 14.77
CA ILE A 122 -3.63 -12.06 13.74
C ILE A 122 -4.48 -10.81 13.98
N VAL A 123 -5.74 -10.97 14.41
CA VAL A 123 -6.64 -9.84 14.72
C VAL A 123 -6.10 -9.04 15.89
N LYS A 124 -5.67 -9.72 16.97
CA LYS A 124 -5.09 -9.06 18.15
C LYS A 124 -3.82 -8.29 17.77
N LYS A 125 -2.95 -8.88 16.94
CA LYS A 125 -1.71 -8.22 16.49
C LYS A 125 -2.00 -6.99 15.64
N LEU A 126 -2.96 -7.07 14.70
CA LEU A 126 -3.35 -5.92 13.88
C LEU A 126 -3.96 -4.80 14.73
N ASN A 127 -4.77 -5.13 15.72
CA ASN A 127 -5.41 -4.14 16.59
C ASN A 127 -4.43 -3.49 17.57
N ALA A 128 -3.31 -4.13 17.88
CA ALA A 128 -2.25 -3.55 18.69
C ALA A 128 -1.40 -2.51 17.97
N GLU A 129 -1.53 -2.41 16.62
CA GLU A 129 -0.80 -1.42 15.85
C GLU A 129 -1.45 -0.02 15.95
N THR A 130 -0.62 1.00 16.17
CA THR A 130 -1.03 2.40 16.35
C THR A 130 -1.14 3.15 15.01
N PHE A 131 -1.85 2.58 14.03
CA PHE A 131 -2.02 3.20 12.73
C PHE A 131 -3.18 4.20 12.71
N CYS A 132 -3.04 5.27 11.91
CA CYS A 132 -4.21 6.05 11.51
C CYS A 132 -5.20 5.18 10.70
N SER A 133 -6.48 5.55 10.72
CA SER A 133 -7.57 4.76 10.11
C SER A 133 -7.28 4.36 8.65
N THR A 134 -6.75 5.29 7.84
CA THR A 134 -6.43 5.02 6.43
C THR A 134 -5.35 3.94 6.27
N THR A 135 -4.30 3.99 7.09
CA THR A 135 -3.22 2.99 7.05
C THR A 135 -3.72 1.65 7.58
N TYR A 136 -4.47 1.65 8.69
CA TYR A 136 -5.09 0.45 9.25
C TYR A 136 -5.97 -0.26 8.22
N ASN A 137 -6.92 0.46 7.61
CA ASN A 137 -7.84 -0.10 6.62
C ASN A 137 -7.10 -0.70 5.41
N ARG A 138 -6.04 -0.03 4.96
CA ARG A 138 -5.20 -0.54 3.87
C ARG A 138 -4.46 -1.83 4.26
N ARG A 139 -3.90 -1.91 5.49
CA ARG A 139 -3.28 -3.14 6.00
C ARG A 139 -4.30 -4.26 6.13
N LEU A 140 -5.48 -3.95 6.69
CA LEU A 140 -6.57 -4.91 6.83
C LEU A 140 -6.98 -5.50 5.47
N THR A 141 -7.17 -4.66 4.44
CA THR A 141 -7.52 -5.12 3.09
C THR A 141 -6.45 -6.05 2.51
N ILE A 142 -5.18 -5.70 2.64
CA ILE A 142 -4.06 -6.53 2.16
C ILE A 142 -4.04 -7.86 2.90
N LEU A 143 -4.15 -7.83 4.22
CA LEU A 143 -4.14 -9.04 5.05
C LEU A 143 -5.36 -9.93 4.80
N LYS A 144 -6.57 -9.38 4.60
CA LYS A 144 -7.76 -10.15 4.21
C LYS A 144 -7.51 -10.94 2.92
N SER A 145 -6.95 -10.28 1.90
CA SER A 145 -6.63 -10.93 0.62
C SER A 145 -5.53 -11.99 0.75
N PHE A 146 -4.51 -11.72 1.55
CA PHE A 146 -3.43 -12.68 1.81
C PHE A 146 -3.93 -13.91 2.59
N VAL A 147 -4.72 -13.71 3.64
CA VAL A 147 -5.27 -14.84 4.43
C VAL A 147 -6.24 -15.67 3.60
N ASN A 148 -7.03 -15.08 2.71
CA ASN A 148 -7.84 -15.85 1.76
C ASN A 148 -6.99 -16.75 0.87
N TRP A 149 -5.83 -16.26 0.41
CA TRP A 149 -4.89 -17.09 -0.34
C TRP A 149 -4.32 -18.22 0.52
N LEU A 150 -3.99 -17.99 1.81
CA LEU A 150 -3.56 -19.06 2.72
C LEU A 150 -4.62 -20.16 2.87
N ILE A 151 -5.90 -19.81 2.85
CA ILE A 151 -6.99 -20.79 2.90
C ILE A 151 -7.03 -21.62 1.61
N VAL A 152 -6.93 -20.96 0.45
CA VAL A 152 -6.86 -21.64 -0.85
C VAL A 152 -5.67 -22.62 -0.88
N GLN A 153 -4.54 -22.26 -0.29
CA GLN A 153 -3.36 -23.13 -0.14
C GLN A 153 -3.52 -24.18 0.97
N LYS A 154 -4.68 -24.28 1.63
CA LYS A 154 -4.95 -25.20 2.76
C LYS A 154 -3.98 -25.03 3.94
N LEU A 155 -3.38 -23.83 4.10
CA LEU A 155 -2.49 -23.49 5.21
C LEU A 155 -3.25 -22.95 6.43
N TRP A 156 -4.42 -22.32 6.20
CA TRP A 156 -5.35 -21.86 7.21
C TRP A 156 -6.75 -22.35 6.88
N ASP A 157 -7.61 -22.48 7.91
CA ASP A 157 -8.97 -23.01 7.75
C ASP A 157 -10.02 -21.89 7.58
N ILE A 158 -9.86 -20.78 8.29
CA ILE A 158 -10.76 -19.63 8.25
C ILE A 158 -9.98 -18.32 8.16
N ASN A 159 -10.67 -17.26 7.69
CA ASN A 159 -10.13 -15.91 7.71
C ASN A 159 -10.73 -15.08 8.85
N PRO A 160 -10.07 -14.98 10.00
CA PRO A 160 -10.61 -14.26 11.16
C PRO A 160 -10.69 -12.75 10.93
N LEU A 161 -10.06 -12.23 9.88
CA LEU A 161 -10.09 -10.81 9.54
C LEU A 161 -11.38 -10.40 8.82
N LEU A 162 -12.18 -11.33 8.28
CA LEU A 162 -13.43 -11.01 7.56
C LEU A 162 -14.42 -10.24 8.44
N SER A 163 -14.53 -10.62 9.72
CA SER A 163 -15.40 -9.95 10.69
C SER A 163 -14.88 -8.60 11.16
N VAL A 164 -13.61 -8.27 10.85
CA VAL A 164 -13.01 -7.00 11.28
C VAL A 164 -13.45 -5.86 10.36
N ASN A 165 -14.12 -4.87 10.94
CA ASN A 165 -14.59 -3.69 10.23
C ASN A 165 -13.48 -2.66 10.00
N ASN A 166 -13.63 -1.87 8.94
CA ASN A 166 -12.79 -0.73 8.68
C ASN A 166 -12.96 0.33 9.77
N LYS A 167 -11.86 0.93 10.22
CA LYS A 167 -11.92 2.12 11.09
C LYS A 167 -12.50 3.30 10.31
N ARG A 168 -13.44 4.04 10.93
CA ARG A 168 -13.99 5.25 10.32
C ARG A 168 -12.88 6.29 10.13
N ASN A 169 -12.77 6.82 8.92
CA ASN A 169 -11.89 7.96 8.67
C ASN A 169 -12.62 9.22 9.16
N LYS A 170 -12.10 9.88 10.19
CA LYS A 170 -12.48 11.27 10.43
C LYS A 170 -11.98 12.07 9.23
N THR A 171 -12.87 12.70 8.49
CA THR A 171 -12.54 13.61 7.38
C THR A 171 -11.98 14.91 7.96
N ILE A 172 -10.79 14.86 8.52
CA ILE A 172 -10.08 16.09 8.89
C ILE A 172 -9.48 16.61 7.58
N LYS A 173 -9.96 17.77 7.12
CA LYS A 173 -9.31 18.47 6.01
C LYS A 173 -7.84 18.65 6.40
N ASN A 174 -6.94 18.14 5.58
CA ASN A 174 -5.51 18.29 5.85
C ASN A 174 -5.11 19.75 5.60
N PRO A 175 -4.78 20.53 6.62
CA PRO A 175 -4.49 21.96 6.47
C PRO A 175 -3.32 22.21 5.51
N ASN A 176 -2.39 21.27 5.40
CA ASN A 176 -1.25 21.36 4.49
C ASN A 176 -1.62 21.23 3.00
N ARG A 177 -2.88 21.02 2.67
CA ARG A 177 -3.40 20.91 1.30
C ARG A 177 -4.46 21.96 0.97
N THR A 178 -4.71 22.92 1.84
CA THR A 178 -5.62 24.03 1.53
C THR A 178 -5.10 24.83 0.33
N PRO A 179 -5.99 25.30 -0.56
CA PRO A 179 -5.59 26.14 -1.69
C PRO A 179 -4.87 27.40 -1.23
N PHE A 180 -4.00 27.93 -2.07
CA PHE A 180 -3.40 29.24 -1.90
C PHE A 180 -4.37 30.31 -2.40
N SER A 181 -4.42 31.46 -1.72
CA SER A 181 -5.12 32.64 -2.21
C SER A 181 -4.39 33.24 -3.42
N GLU A 182 -5.05 34.11 -4.17
CA GLU A 182 -4.44 34.78 -5.32
C GLU A 182 -3.23 35.63 -4.92
N GLU A 183 -3.34 36.35 -3.83
CA GLU A 183 -2.24 37.12 -3.27
C GLU A 183 -1.07 36.23 -2.82
N GLU A 184 -1.34 35.11 -2.18
CA GLU A 184 -0.30 34.14 -1.80
C GLU A 184 0.42 33.58 -3.03
N ILE A 185 -0.33 33.25 -4.11
CA ILE A 185 0.27 32.75 -5.38
C ILE A 185 1.20 33.81 -5.95
N ARG A 186 0.74 35.06 -6.06
CA ARG A 186 1.51 36.17 -6.60
C ARG A 186 2.81 36.33 -5.81
N ARG A 187 2.73 36.45 -4.48
CA ARG A 187 3.90 36.58 -3.60
C ARG A 187 4.87 35.40 -3.70
N ILE A 188 4.37 34.17 -3.81
CA ILE A 188 5.21 32.99 -4.00
C ILE A 188 5.95 33.07 -5.34
N LEU A 189 5.27 33.34 -6.42
CA LEU A 189 5.87 33.41 -7.76
C LEU A 189 6.87 34.53 -7.87
N ASP A 190 6.56 35.72 -7.31
CA ASP A 190 7.49 36.85 -7.25
C ASP A 190 8.75 36.51 -6.43
N ALA A 191 8.57 35.83 -5.30
CA ALA A 191 9.71 35.42 -4.47
C ALA A 191 10.65 34.42 -5.20
N PHE A 192 10.08 33.53 -6.02
CA PHE A 192 10.90 32.67 -6.89
C PHE A 192 11.56 33.49 -7.99
N LYS A 193 10.81 34.30 -8.73
CA LYS A 193 11.30 35.09 -9.87
C LYS A 193 12.41 36.06 -9.48
N LEU A 194 12.23 36.77 -8.38
CA LEU A 194 13.13 37.83 -7.91
C LEU A 194 14.17 37.34 -6.88
N ASN A 195 14.14 36.06 -6.49
CA ASN A 195 15.01 35.47 -5.47
C ASN A 195 14.91 36.13 -4.07
N THR A 196 13.83 36.79 -3.74
CA THR A 196 13.68 37.54 -2.47
C THR A 196 13.73 36.64 -1.23
N ALA A 197 13.34 35.37 -1.39
CA ALA A 197 13.43 34.37 -0.34
C ALA A 197 14.70 33.50 -0.41
N CYS A 198 15.58 33.73 -1.38
CA CYS A 198 16.81 32.97 -1.55
C CYS A 198 17.93 33.52 -0.64
N SER A 199 18.74 32.63 -0.08
CA SER A 199 19.96 33.05 0.62
C SER A 199 20.98 33.64 -0.39
N SER A 200 21.70 34.71 0.01
CA SER A 200 22.79 35.30 -0.78
C SER A 200 23.89 34.26 -1.09
N HIS A 201 24.16 33.36 -0.14
CA HIS A 201 25.17 32.31 -0.24
C HIS A 201 24.67 31.01 -0.93
N SER A 202 23.45 31.01 -1.47
CA SER A 202 22.93 29.83 -2.14
C SER A 202 23.61 29.60 -3.48
N ASN A 203 24.16 28.40 -3.67
CA ASN A 203 24.76 27.95 -4.93
C ASN A 203 23.75 27.86 -6.09
N CYS A 204 22.45 27.81 -5.79
CA CYS A 204 21.40 27.81 -6.77
C CYS A 204 20.34 28.84 -6.38
N LYS A 205 20.11 29.79 -7.26
CA LYS A 205 19.07 30.80 -7.07
C LYS A 205 17.69 30.18 -7.23
N HIS A 206 16.70 30.66 -6.46
CA HIS A 206 15.33 30.16 -6.50
C HIS A 206 14.66 30.41 -7.86
N SER A 207 15.08 31.45 -8.60
CA SER A 207 14.60 31.75 -9.95
C SER A 207 14.81 30.60 -10.94
N TYR A 208 15.81 29.72 -10.70
CA TYR A 208 15.99 28.52 -11.47
C TYR A 208 14.76 27.59 -11.43
N TYR A 209 14.05 27.55 -10.30
CA TYR A 209 12.84 26.74 -10.12
C TYR A 209 11.57 27.49 -10.43
N TYR A 210 11.63 28.77 -10.81
CA TYR A 210 10.44 29.55 -11.16
C TYR A 210 9.58 28.88 -12.24
N PRO A 211 10.13 28.41 -13.37
CA PRO A 211 9.35 27.73 -14.41
C PRO A 211 8.63 26.48 -13.91
N PHE A 212 9.27 25.71 -13.05
CA PHE A 212 8.72 24.48 -12.49
C PHE A 212 7.53 24.74 -11.56
N ILE A 213 7.65 25.70 -10.66
CA ILE A 213 6.56 26.06 -9.72
C ILE A 213 5.42 26.77 -10.46
N TYR A 214 5.74 27.66 -11.40
CA TYR A 214 4.78 28.34 -12.25
C TYR A 214 3.93 27.33 -13.03
N PHE A 215 4.58 26.36 -13.67
CA PHE A 215 3.93 25.29 -14.41
C PHE A 215 2.94 24.50 -13.54
N ILE A 216 3.33 24.13 -12.30
CA ILE A 216 2.46 23.37 -11.40
C ILE A 216 1.21 24.19 -11.01
N PHE A 217 1.37 25.49 -10.73
CA PHE A 217 0.24 26.37 -10.43
C PHE A 217 -0.71 26.54 -11.61
N LYS A 218 -0.17 26.69 -12.83
CA LYS A 218 -0.95 26.96 -14.05
C LYS A 218 -1.64 25.71 -14.65
N THR A 219 -1.11 24.53 -14.41
CA THR A 219 -1.61 23.28 -15.02
C THR A 219 -2.27 22.34 -14.02
N GLY A 220 -2.06 22.54 -12.73
CA GLY A 220 -2.51 21.61 -11.71
C GLY A 220 -1.91 20.20 -11.82
N CYS A 221 -0.83 20.02 -12.57
CA CYS A 221 -0.15 18.74 -12.71
C CYS A 221 0.32 18.21 -11.34
N ARG A 222 0.34 16.89 -11.19
CA ARG A 222 1.00 16.29 -10.01
C ARG A 222 2.50 16.61 -10.07
N PRO A 223 3.18 16.85 -8.94
CA PRO A 223 4.63 17.10 -8.96
C PRO A 223 5.43 16.03 -9.73
N SER A 224 5.06 14.76 -9.65
CA SER A 224 5.72 13.68 -10.37
C SER A 224 5.43 13.69 -11.89
N GLU A 225 4.31 14.25 -12.34
CA GLU A 225 3.99 14.47 -13.75
C GLU A 225 4.85 15.62 -14.29
N ALA A 226 4.93 16.73 -13.57
CA ALA A 226 5.78 17.86 -13.91
C ALA A 226 7.27 17.48 -13.99
N VAL A 227 7.76 16.71 -12.98
CA VAL A 227 9.16 16.23 -12.99
C VAL A 227 9.42 15.29 -14.17
N GLY A 228 8.44 14.52 -14.61
CA GLY A 228 8.57 13.54 -15.70
C GLY A 228 8.28 14.10 -17.09
N LEU A 229 7.90 15.38 -17.18
CA LEU A 229 7.49 16.00 -18.45
C LEU A 229 8.66 16.03 -19.43
N ARG A 230 8.41 15.49 -20.64
CA ARG A 230 9.38 15.52 -21.77
C ARG A 230 9.11 16.67 -22.69
N VAL A 231 10.13 17.09 -23.44
CA VAL A 231 10.03 18.08 -24.51
C VAL A 231 9.00 17.64 -25.56
N SER A 232 9.01 16.37 -25.95
CA SER A 232 8.03 15.80 -26.91
C SER A 232 6.57 15.83 -26.45
N SER A 233 6.32 16.19 -25.19
CA SER A 233 4.97 16.37 -24.65
C SER A 233 4.46 17.80 -24.79
N VAL A 234 5.31 18.75 -25.22
CA VAL A 234 4.99 20.17 -25.39
C VAL A 234 4.87 20.44 -26.87
N ASN A 235 3.69 20.83 -27.35
CA ASN A 235 3.46 21.24 -28.74
C ASN A 235 3.17 22.74 -28.72
N LEU A 236 4.16 23.54 -29.14
CA LEU A 236 4.02 25.00 -29.17
C LEU A 236 3.15 25.47 -30.34
N GLU A 237 3.13 24.75 -31.47
CA GLU A 237 2.34 25.09 -32.65
C GLU A 237 0.85 24.96 -32.34
N ASN A 238 0.45 23.83 -31.78
CA ASN A 238 -0.94 23.57 -31.38
C ASN A 238 -1.30 24.14 -30.03
N GLN A 239 -0.36 24.81 -29.35
CA GLN A 239 -0.52 25.37 -28.01
C GLN A 239 -1.09 24.36 -27.00
N THR A 240 -0.52 23.15 -26.98
CA THR A 240 -0.99 22.06 -26.12
C THR A 240 0.16 21.37 -25.41
N ILE A 241 -0.15 20.80 -24.26
CA ILE A 241 0.75 19.94 -23.53
C ILE A 241 0.05 18.63 -23.17
N THR A 242 0.72 17.50 -23.43
CA THR A 242 0.16 16.17 -23.18
C THR A 242 0.80 15.53 -21.95
N ILE A 243 0.01 15.22 -20.96
CA ILE A 243 0.44 14.51 -19.76
C ILE A 243 0.11 13.02 -19.94
N LYS A 244 1.12 12.22 -20.32
CA LYS A 244 0.97 10.77 -20.59
C LYS A 244 1.70 9.87 -19.61
N GLU A 245 2.69 10.39 -18.89
CA GLU A 245 3.55 9.60 -18.01
C GLU A 245 3.98 10.35 -16.75
N VAL A 246 4.53 9.63 -15.81
CA VAL A 246 5.10 10.18 -14.58
C VAL A 246 6.50 9.62 -14.36
N LEU A 247 7.36 10.40 -13.76
CA LEU A 247 8.65 9.93 -13.27
C LEU A 247 8.55 9.63 -11.78
N ALA A 248 8.10 8.40 -11.47
CA ALA A 248 7.80 7.96 -10.11
C ALA A 248 9.07 7.58 -9.33
N ARG A 249 9.06 7.81 -8.03
CA ARG A 249 10.10 7.33 -7.11
C ARG A 249 9.98 5.82 -6.92
N THR A 250 11.12 5.14 -6.78
CA THR A 250 11.18 3.75 -6.34
C THR A 250 11.46 3.68 -4.83
N ILE A 251 11.09 2.56 -4.21
CA ILE A 251 11.29 2.36 -2.77
C ILE A 251 12.75 2.02 -2.47
N LYS A 252 13.41 1.28 -3.36
CA LYS A 252 14.78 0.79 -3.15
C LYS A 252 15.82 1.90 -2.99
N HIS A 253 15.53 3.07 -3.57
CA HIS A 253 16.48 4.16 -3.56
C HIS A 253 15.78 5.46 -3.17
N THR A 254 16.20 6.02 -2.06
CA THR A 254 15.70 7.31 -1.55
C THR A 254 16.20 8.50 -2.36
N SER A 255 17.21 8.31 -3.24
CA SER A 255 17.76 9.36 -4.06
C SER A 255 16.90 9.64 -5.31
N SER A 256 16.95 10.88 -5.78
CA SER A 256 16.28 11.34 -7.02
C SER A 256 16.76 10.61 -8.28
N LEU A 257 17.90 9.90 -8.19
CA LEU A 257 18.58 9.23 -9.29
C LEU A 257 17.86 7.97 -9.79
N HIS A 258 17.02 7.36 -8.95
CA HIS A 258 16.38 6.08 -9.26
C HIS A 258 14.87 6.23 -9.37
N ARG A 259 14.44 7.04 -10.35
CA ARG A 259 13.04 7.16 -10.71
C ARG A 259 12.72 6.20 -11.85
N VAL A 260 11.50 5.67 -11.85
CA VAL A 260 11.00 4.81 -12.91
C VAL A 260 9.87 5.53 -13.64
N ARG A 261 9.92 5.51 -14.96
CA ARG A 261 8.81 5.97 -15.78
C ARG A 261 7.64 5.01 -15.63
N LYS A 262 6.47 5.55 -15.43
CA LYS A 262 5.20 4.82 -15.31
C LYS A 262 4.14 5.60 -16.04
N GLU A 263 3.10 4.92 -16.45
CA GLU A 263 1.86 5.56 -16.84
C GLU A 263 1.31 6.46 -15.73
N THR A 264 0.46 7.39 -16.07
CA THR A 264 -0.26 8.19 -15.08
C THR A 264 -1.03 7.28 -14.13
N LYS A 265 -1.31 7.75 -12.91
CA LYS A 265 -1.92 6.92 -11.84
C LYS A 265 -3.17 6.15 -12.26
N ASN A 266 -3.91 6.64 -13.25
CA ASN A 266 -5.15 6.03 -13.75
C ASN A 266 -5.03 5.59 -15.22
N GLY A 267 -3.83 5.52 -15.79
CA GLY A 267 -3.59 5.25 -17.20
C GLY A 267 -4.12 6.34 -18.16
N LYS A 268 -4.69 7.43 -17.61
CA LYS A 268 -5.34 8.48 -18.41
C LYS A 268 -4.30 9.44 -18.99
N ILE A 269 -4.29 9.53 -20.30
CA ILE A 269 -3.59 10.58 -21.05
C ILE A 269 -4.53 11.79 -21.13
N ARG A 270 -4.01 12.99 -20.94
CA ARG A 270 -4.77 14.23 -21.10
C ARG A 270 -3.94 15.31 -21.75
N SER A 271 -4.58 16.12 -22.54
CA SER A 271 -3.99 17.33 -23.11
C SER A 271 -4.54 18.57 -22.41
N LEU A 272 -3.68 19.52 -22.15
CA LEU A 272 -3.99 20.80 -21.54
C LEU A 272 -3.64 21.91 -22.53
N PRO A 273 -4.46 22.98 -22.64
CA PRO A 273 -4.09 24.14 -23.43
C PRO A 273 -2.91 24.86 -22.78
N LEU A 274 -2.03 25.41 -23.60
CA LEU A 274 -0.96 26.32 -23.19
C LEU A 274 -1.41 27.76 -23.41
N THR A 275 -1.37 28.55 -22.37
CA THR A 275 -1.55 29.99 -22.46
C THR A 275 -0.23 30.65 -22.89
N GLN A 276 -0.28 31.86 -23.48
CA GLN A 276 0.92 32.54 -23.97
C GLN A 276 1.97 32.72 -22.88
N ASP A 277 1.56 33.13 -21.69
CA ASP A 277 2.44 33.28 -20.52
C ASP A 277 3.14 31.98 -20.13
N LEU A 278 2.49 30.83 -20.32
CA LEU A 278 3.09 29.52 -20.08
C LEU A 278 4.06 29.13 -21.21
N ILE A 279 3.73 29.47 -22.46
CA ILE A 279 4.62 29.31 -23.61
C ILE A 279 5.93 30.08 -23.40
N ASP A 280 5.80 31.35 -23.02
CA ASP A 280 6.96 32.25 -22.80
C ASP A 280 7.89 31.70 -21.71
N VAL A 281 7.34 31.02 -20.71
CA VAL A 281 8.14 30.37 -19.66
C VAL A 281 8.76 29.04 -20.10
N LEU A 282 8.06 28.26 -20.95
CA LEU A 282 8.53 26.94 -21.36
C LEU A 282 9.48 26.96 -22.53
N LYS A 283 9.27 27.86 -23.50
CA LYS A 283 10.05 27.94 -24.74
C LYS A 283 11.57 27.99 -24.48
N PRO A 284 12.10 28.88 -23.63
CA PRO A 284 13.53 28.92 -23.35
C PRO A 284 14.10 27.62 -22.74
N LEU A 285 13.25 26.80 -22.14
CA LEU A 285 13.67 25.54 -21.52
C LEU A 285 13.77 24.39 -22.50
N ILE A 286 13.12 24.48 -23.68
CA ILE A 286 13.01 23.38 -24.62
C ILE A 286 13.74 23.63 -25.95
N ASP A 287 14.01 24.88 -26.31
CA ASP A 287 14.56 25.28 -27.62
C ASP A 287 15.83 24.52 -28.03
N ASN A 288 16.68 24.09 -27.09
CA ASN A 288 17.93 23.38 -27.37
C ASN A 288 17.97 21.97 -26.77
N LYS A 289 16.80 21.34 -26.60
CA LYS A 289 16.71 20.00 -26.03
C LYS A 289 16.17 18.97 -27.02
N LEU A 290 16.55 17.72 -26.82
CA LEU A 290 16.01 16.60 -27.59
C LEU A 290 14.57 16.26 -27.14
N ALA A 291 13.81 15.64 -27.99
CA ALA A 291 12.42 15.26 -27.75
C ALA A 291 12.21 14.45 -26.46
N ASP A 292 13.17 13.60 -26.11
CA ASP A 292 13.12 12.73 -24.94
C ASP A 292 13.69 13.37 -23.65
N ASP A 293 14.26 14.55 -23.75
CA ASP A 293 14.77 15.27 -22.59
C ASP A 293 13.65 15.74 -21.66
N LEU A 294 13.99 15.89 -20.38
CA LEU A 294 13.10 16.50 -19.40
C LEU A 294 13.02 18.01 -19.62
N VAL A 295 11.79 18.55 -19.57
CA VAL A 295 11.58 20.01 -19.60
C VAL A 295 12.22 20.65 -18.38
N PHE A 296 11.98 20.10 -17.17
CA PHE A 296 12.48 20.64 -15.90
C PHE A 296 13.63 19.79 -15.35
N LEU A 297 14.77 20.38 -15.20
CA LEU A 297 15.96 19.74 -14.62
C LEU A 297 16.31 20.36 -13.26
N SER A 298 17.02 19.62 -12.45
CA SER A 298 17.72 20.18 -11.28
C SER A 298 18.98 20.94 -11.73
N PRO A 299 19.59 21.78 -10.88
CA PRO A 299 20.86 22.45 -11.21
C PRO A 299 22.01 21.53 -11.57
N LYS A 300 21.86 20.23 -11.28
CA LYS A 300 22.84 19.18 -11.62
C LYS A 300 22.51 18.45 -12.92
N GLY A 301 21.60 18.97 -13.75
CA GLY A 301 21.17 18.34 -15.00
C GLY A 301 20.38 17.05 -14.84
N LYS A 302 19.85 16.75 -13.66
CA LYS A 302 19.06 15.53 -13.37
C LYS A 302 17.61 15.89 -13.10
N ALA A 303 16.74 14.87 -13.04
CA ALA A 303 15.36 15.07 -12.63
C ALA A 303 15.28 15.79 -11.27
N ILE A 304 14.33 16.73 -11.14
CA ILE A 304 14.09 17.44 -9.88
C ILE A 304 13.67 16.45 -8.80
N ASP A 305 14.32 16.49 -7.64
CA ASP A 305 13.84 15.83 -6.44
C ASP A 305 12.73 16.69 -5.80
N ASP A 306 11.48 16.46 -6.18
CA ASP A 306 10.32 17.22 -5.70
C ASP A 306 10.15 17.20 -4.17
N LYS A 307 10.58 16.13 -3.48
CA LYS A 307 10.54 16.05 -2.01
C LYS A 307 11.62 16.95 -1.38
N ASN A 308 12.80 16.90 -1.93
CA ASN A 308 13.91 17.74 -1.50
C ASN A 308 13.66 19.21 -1.85
N PHE A 309 13.14 19.49 -3.05
CA PHE A 309 12.68 20.82 -3.47
C PHE A 309 11.62 21.36 -2.50
N GLN A 310 10.59 20.55 -2.19
CA GLN A 310 9.56 20.97 -1.22
C GLN A 310 10.14 21.28 0.14
N ALA A 311 11.01 20.42 0.69
CA ALA A 311 11.52 20.59 2.05
C ALA A 311 12.53 21.75 2.18
N ARG A 312 13.40 21.94 1.19
CA ARG A 312 14.53 22.87 1.29
C ARG A 312 14.32 24.20 0.57
N VAL A 313 13.47 24.25 -0.46
CA VAL A 313 13.24 25.45 -1.25
C VAL A 313 11.83 25.98 -1.01
N PHE A 314 10.80 25.22 -1.39
CA PHE A 314 9.42 25.69 -1.33
C PHE A 314 8.96 26.03 0.09
N SER A 315 9.26 25.15 1.08
CA SER A 315 8.93 25.43 2.49
C SER A 315 9.64 26.67 3.03
N GLN A 316 10.88 26.90 2.63
CA GLN A 316 11.62 28.11 3.05
C GLN A 316 11.03 29.38 2.46
N VAL A 317 10.57 29.34 1.20
CA VAL A 317 9.85 30.47 0.58
C VAL A 317 8.60 30.79 1.38
N LEU A 318 7.79 29.79 1.72
CA LEU A 318 6.56 29.99 2.52
C LEU A 318 6.86 30.61 3.89
N ILE A 319 7.90 30.10 4.60
CA ILE A 319 8.33 30.63 5.91
C ILE A 319 8.71 32.11 5.79
N LYS A 320 9.58 32.47 4.82
CA LYS A 320 10.01 33.85 4.63
C LYS A 320 8.89 34.81 4.25
N LEU A 321 7.86 34.30 3.59
CA LEU A 321 6.67 35.09 3.23
C LEU A 321 5.61 35.11 4.33
N ALA A 322 5.86 34.46 5.48
CA ALA A 322 4.89 34.25 6.56
C ALA A 322 3.57 33.61 6.06
N ILE A 323 3.66 32.72 5.04
CA ILE A 323 2.55 31.95 4.53
C ILE A 323 2.48 30.63 5.31
N PRO A 324 1.30 30.20 5.79
CA PRO A 324 1.14 28.93 6.49
C PRO A 324 1.69 27.75 5.68
N HIS A 325 2.37 26.82 6.35
CA HIS A 325 2.99 25.69 5.70
C HIS A 325 1.98 24.86 4.89
N ARG A 326 2.27 24.67 3.61
CA ARG A 326 1.53 23.79 2.69
C ARG A 326 2.51 22.98 1.88
N VAL A 327 2.09 21.77 1.51
CA VAL A 327 2.89 20.90 0.64
C VAL A 327 2.78 21.34 -0.82
N LEU A 328 3.76 20.99 -1.65
CA LEU A 328 3.76 21.33 -3.08
C LEU A 328 2.47 20.86 -3.80
N TYR A 329 1.85 19.80 -3.32
CA TYR A 329 0.58 19.31 -3.84
C TYR A 329 -0.60 20.31 -3.63
N ALA A 330 -0.46 21.27 -2.73
CA ALA A 330 -1.45 22.34 -2.54
C ALA A 330 -1.58 23.22 -3.79
N CYS A 331 -0.52 23.40 -4.59
CA CYS A 331 -0.60 24.13 -5.87
C CYS A 331 -1.62 23.49 -6.82
N ARG A 332 -1.68 22.17 -6.85
CA ARG A 332 -2.69 21.44 -7.62
C ARG A 332 -4.10 21.61 -7.06
N HIS A 333 -4.26 21.62 -5.75
CA HIS A 333 -5.57 21.95 -5.12
C HIS A 333 -5.99 23.37 -5.47
N THR A 334 -5.05 24.31 -5.45
CA THR A 334 -5.27 25.70 -5.87
C THR A 334 -5.79 25.79 -7.31
N PHE A 335 -5.15 25.08 -8.24
CA PHE A 335 -5.61 25.01 -9.64
C PHE A 335 -7.05 24.49 -9.72
N GLY A 336 -7.34 23.36 -9.05
CA GLY A 336 -8.68 22.77 -9.06
C GLY A 336 -9.76 23.72 -8.48
N SER A 337 -9.44 24.41 -7.38
CA SER A 337 -10.34 25.42 -6.80
C SER A 337 -10.58 26.58 -7.77
N ARG A 338 -9.52 27.13 -8.36
CA ARG A 338 -9.64 28.24 -9.33
C ARG A 338 -10.39 27.85 -10.59
N CYS A 339 -10.31 26.61 -11.06
CA CYS A 339 -11.13 26.12 -12.16
C CYS A 339 -12.63 26.23 -11.81
N ILE A 340 -13.01 25.80 -10.61
CA ILE A 340 -14.41 25.87 -10.15
C ILE A 340 -14.83 27.33 -9.94
N ASP A 341 -13.99 28.14 -9.31
CA ASP A 341 -14.25 29.56 -9.07
C ASP A 341 -14.40 30.33 -10.40
N GLY A 342 -13.66 29.90 -11.44
CA GLY A 342 -13.75 30.41 -12.81
C GLY A 342 -14.91 29.83 -13.63
N GLY A 343 -15.83 29.06 -13.00
CA GLY A 343 -17.04 28.56 -13.65
C GLY A 343 -16.90 27.22 -14.37
N LEU A 344 -15.73 26.56 -14.31
CA LEU A 344 -15.60 25.22 -14.91
C LEU A 344 -16.39 24.20 -14.10
N SER A 345 -17.08 23.29 -14.80
CA SER A 345 -17.76 22.19 -14.13
C SER A 345 -16.77 21.26 -13.38
N PRO A 346 -17.21 20.59 -12.29
CA PRO A 346 -16.37 19.59 -11.63
C PRO A 346 -15.88 18.48 -12.55
N VAL A 347 -16.65 18.13 -13.56
CA VAL A 347 -16.29 17.11 -14.55
C VAL A 347 -15.14 17.60 -15.44
N MET A 348 -15.23 18.82 -15.96
CA MET A 348 -14.16 19.43 -16.76
C MET A 348 -12.90 19.65 -15.91
N THR A 349 -13.04 20.13 -14.68
CA THR A 349 -11.92 20.26 -13.73
C THR A 349 -11.26 18.91 -13.47
N ALA A 350 -12.05 17.83 -13.29
CA ALA A 350 -11.53 16.48 -13.14
C ALA A 350 -10.72 16.03 -14.36
N PHE A 351 -11.23 16.32 -15.57
CA PHE A 351 -10.55 16.00 -16.83
C PHE A 351 -9.19 16.71 -16.91
N LEU A 352 -9.16 18.04 -16.73
CA LEU A 352 -7.91 18.83 -16.76
C LEU A 352 -6.89 18.33 -15.72
N MET A 353 -7.34 17.97 -14.55
CA MET A 353 -6.48 17.47 -13.48
C MET A 353 -6.12 15.98 -13.61
N GLY A 354 -6.75 15.20 -14.49
CA GLY A 354 -6.60 13.74 -14.55
C GLY A 354 -7.06 13.04 -13.26
N ASN A 355 -8.17 13.50 -12.71
CA ASN A 355 -8.90 12.89 -11.61
C ASN A 355 -10.13 12.12 -12.13
N SER A 356 -10.81 11.36 -11.24
CA SER A 356 -12.20 10.99 -11.53
C SER A 356 -13.16 12.12 -11.14
N PRO A 357 -14.35 12.20 -11.79
CA PRO A 357 -15.37 13.19 -11.43
C PRO A 357 -15.75 13.15 -9.95
N GLU A 358 -15.84 11.97 -9.33
CA GLU A 358 -16.17 11.81 -7.91
C GLU A 358 -15.11 12.45 -7.01
N VAL A 359 -13.83 12.38 -7.40
CA VAL A 359 -12.75 13.03 -6.65
C VAL A 359 -12.83 14.54 -6.76
N ALA A 360 -13.20 15.09 -7.92
CA ALA A 360 -13.38 16.54 -8.10
C ALA A 360 -14.60 17.03 -7.33
N LEU A 361 -15.73 16.34 -7.46
CA LEU A 361 -16.94 16.63 -6.68
C LEU A 361 -16.62 16.66 -5.17
N LYS A 362 -16.02 15.62 -4.63
CA LYS A 362 -15.70 15.52 -3.21
C LYS A 362 -14.79 16.65 -2.70
N ASN A 363 -13.82 17.07 -3.51
CA ASN A 363 -12.79 18.02 -3.08
C ASN A 363 -13.12 19.48 -3.36
N TYR A 364 -13.96 19.79 -4.34
CA TYR A 364 -14.14 21.15 -4.84
C TYR A 364 -15.59 21.65 -4.86
N THR A 365 -16.61 20.80 -4.62
CA THR A 365 -18.02 21.24 -4.63
C THR A 365 -18.36 22.29 -3.56
N HIS A 366 -17.61 22.31 -2.46
CA HIS A 366 -17.82 23.33 -1.42
C HIS A 366 -17.46 24.76 -1.85
N GLN A 367 -16.85 24.90 -3.03
CA GLN A 367 -16.53 26.19 -3.66
C GLN A 367 -17.51 26.55 -4.78
N MET A 368 -18.47 25.67 -5.11
CA MET A 368 -19.52 26.01 -6.07
C MET A 368 -20.43 27.08 -5.48
N GLN A 369 -20.54 28.20 -6.18
CA GLN A 369 -21.50 29.22 -5.83
C GLN A 369 -22.91 28.75 -6.19
N ILE A 370 -23.87 28.97 -5.29
CA ILE A 370 -25.28 28.72 -5.59
C ILE A 370 -25.71 29.80 -6.60
N PRO A 371 -26.27 29.42 -7.77
CA PRO A 371 -26.73 30.39 -8.72
C PRO A 371 -27.81 31.26 -8.13
N LYS A 372 -27.76 32.57 -8.41
CA LYS A 372 -28.74 33.55 -7.88
C LYS A 372 -30.13 33.39 -8.52
N THR A 373 -30.19 32.79 -9.69
CA THR A 373 -31.41 32.53 -10.45
C THR A 373 -31.37 31.14 -11.02
N LEU A 374 -32.54 30.50 -11.21
CA LEU A 374 -32.68 29.27 -11.97
C LEU A 374 -32.57 29.59 -13.47
N PRO A 375 -32.07 28.66 -14.30
CA PRO A 375 -32.10 28.84 -15.74
C PRO A 375 -33.56 28.96 -16.23
N GLU A 376 -33.81 29.86 -17.13
CA GLU A 376 -35.10 29.94 -17.84
C GLU A 376 -35.18 28.74 -18.81
N ILE A 377 -36.36 28.11 -18.85
CA ILE A 377 -36.67 26.95 -19.69
C ILE A 377 -37.33 27.42 -20.99
#